data_59066aec67bf9f23084c851aea3776ce
#
_entry.id   59066aec67bf9f23084c851aea3776ce
#
_cell.length_a   1.000
_cell.length_b   1.000
_cell.length_c   1.000
_cell.angle_alpha   90.00
_cell.angle_beta   90.00
_cell.angle_gamma   90.00
#
_symmetry.space_group_name_H-M   'P 1'
#
loop_
_entity.id
_entity.type
_entity.pdbx_description
1 polymer ?
#
loop_
_entity_poly.entity_id
_entity_poly.type
_entity_poly.pdbx_seq_one_letter_code
_entity_poly.pdbx_strand_id
1 'polypeptide(L)'
;YLTHGLSWHADYVAALNETDSLLDLNGFVTLSNQSGIAYYNAGLQLVAGDVNRAQPEQRSARKMIAVASEMADVSQMREEALFEYHLYTLQHPTTLLNKQTKQIALLSATNIPLTKEYLLQGADYYYSGRHDTISQKQKISVFINVHNKGDGLGIPLPKGIIRVYKKDLNGNSQFVGEDHIDHVPNNELIRLKMGSAFDITADKVQTDFKQIAGTMRHASIFETAYQITLKNAKKEAITVKVREPIPGDWEVISESLSHTKLGASWLEWKVP
;
A
#
# COMPACT_ATOMS: atom_id res chain seq x y z
N TYR A 1 -9.05 0.60 35.32
CA TYR A 1 -8.57 2.00 35.31
C TYR A 1 -8.17 2.37 33.90
N LEU A 2 -8.55 3.58 33.46
CA LEU A 2 -8.07 4.17 32.21
C LEU A 2 -6.87 5.05 32.51
N THR A 3 -5.80 4.91 31.75
CA THR A 3 -4.62 5.77 31.81
C THR A 3 -4.35 6.39 30.45
N HIS A 4 -3.67 7.52 30.45
CA HIS A 4 -3.18 8.19 29.24
C HIS A 4 -1.67 7.96 29.11
N GLY A 5 -1.14 8.18 27.93
CA GLY A 5 0.30 8.12 27.69
C GLY A 5 0.86 6.73 27.38
N LEU A 6 -0.01 5.72 27.16
CA LEU A 6 0.34 4.46 26.51
C LEU A 6 -0.15 4.50 25.06
N SER A 7 0.73 4.16 24.15
CA SER A 7 0.39 4.03 22.72
C SER A 7 1.15 2.89 22.08
N TRP A 8 0.63 2.39 20.97
CA TRP A 8 1.30 1.38 20.18
C TRP A 8 1.01 1.59 18.69
N HIS A 9 1.89 1.06 17.85
CA HIS A 9 1.71 0.95 16.40
C HIS A 9 2.44 -0.27 15.87
N ALA A 10 2.01 -0.74 14.71
CA ALA A 10 2.69 -1.83 14.01
C ALA A 10 3.64 -1.26 12.95
N ASP A 11 4.80 -1.88 12.83
CA ASP A 11 5.82 -1.66 11.81
C ASP A 11 6.17 -3.00 11.17
N TYR A 12 6.40 -2.98 9.87
CA TYR A 12 6.74 -4.17 9.12
C TYR A 12 7.99 -3.93 8.28
N VAL A 13 8.84 -4.94 8.23
CA VAL A 13 10.04 -4.95 7.39
C VAL A 13 9.91 -6.09 6.40
N ALA A 14 9.89 -5.75 5.13
CA ALA A 14 9.83 -6.69 4.02
C ALA A 14 11.17 -6.74 3.28
N ALA A 15 11.71 -7.93 3.06
CA ALA A 15 12.94 -8.14 2.31
C ALA A 15 12.64 -8.91 1.01
N LEU A 16 12.92 -8.29 -0.15
CA LEU A 16 12.74 -8.91 -1.45
C LEU A 16 13.90 -9.86 -1.78
N ASN A 17 13.59 -10.97 -2.45
CA ASN A 17 14.60 -11.80 -3.06
C ASN A 17 15.20 -11.14 -4.33
N GLU A 18 16.24 -11.75 -4.92
CA GLU A 18 16.94 -11.22 -6.10
C GLU A 18 16.03 -11.03 -7.32
N THR A 19 15.07 -11.95 -7.51
CA THR A 19 14.18 -11.96 -8.68
C THR A 19 12.88 -11.16 -8.49
N ASP A 20 12.67 -10.50 -7.34
CA ASP A 20 11.44 -9.77 -7.00
C ASP A 20 10.16 -10.63 -7.11
N SER A 21 10.27 -11.91 -6.77
CA SER A 21 9.17 -12.89 -6.84
C SER A 21 8.72 -13.40 -5.48
N LEU A 22 9.59 -13.27 -4.47
CA LEU A 22 9.35 -13.67 -3.08
C LEU A 22 9.76 -12.54 -2.15
N LEU A 23 9.12 -12.47 -1.00
CA LEU A 23 9.54 -11.60 0.10
C LEU A 23 9.51 -12.33 1.44
N ASP A 24 10.35 -11.89 2.36
CA ASP A 24 10.29 -12.21 3.78
C ASP A 24 9.67 -11.01 4.51
N LEU A 25 8.73 -11.24 5.41
CA LEU A 25 8.02 -10.20 6.16
C LEU A 25 8.17 -10.42 7.65
N ASN A 26 8.74 -9.43 8.33
CA ASN A 26 8.80 -9.36 9.78
C ASN A 26 7.91 -8.22 10.28
N GLY A 27 6.99 -8.52 11.17
CA GLY A 27 6.10 -7.55 11.80
C GLY A 27 6.50 -7.32 13.24
N PHE A 28 6.43 -6.08 13.69
CA PHE A 28 6.76 -5.65 15.03
C PHE A 28 5.65 -4.75 15.58
N VAL A 29 5.49 -4.80 16.89
CA VAL A 29 4.68 -3.83 17.64
C VAL A 29 5.63 -2.94 18.43
N THR A 30 5.53 -1.66 18.20
CA THR A 30 6.26 -0.64 18.94
C THR A 30 5.37 -0.03 20.01
N LEU A 31 5.72 -0.22 21.26
CA LEU A 31 5.02 0.32 22.45
C LEU A 31 5.72 1.57 22.93
N SER A 32 4.96 2.58 23.31
CA SER A 32 5.48 3.80 23.95
C SER A 32 4.78 4.04 25.27
N ASN A 33 5.56 4.19 26.35
CA ASN A 33 5.05 4.53 27.66
C ASN A 33 5.45 5.94 28.06
N GLN A 34 4.48 6.84 28.07
CA GLN A 34 4.59 8.25 28.52
C GLN A 34 3.60 8.49 29.69
N SER A 35 3.15 7.43 30.38
CA SER A 35 2.09 7.52 31.41
C SER A 35 2.56 8.10 32.75
N GLY A 36 3.88 8.27 32.93
CA GLY A 36 4.44 8.75 34.19
C GLY A 36 4.85 7.64 35.17
N ILE A 37 4.44 6.39 34.94
CA ILE A 37 4.75 5.23 35.77
C ILE A 37 5.40 4.09 34.98
N ALA A 38 6.11 3.20 35.67
CA ALA A 38 6.63 1.97 35.10
C ALA A 38 5.68 0.80 35.36
N TYR A 39 5.61 -0.11 34.40
CA TYR A 39 4.83 -1.35 34.48
C TYR A 39 5.80 -2.52 34.53
N TYR A 40 5.94 -3.16 35.69
CA TYR A 40 6.85 -4.27 35.91
C TYR A 40 6.11 -5.60 35.75
N ASN A 41 6.74 -6.54 35.04
CA ASN A 41 6.20 -7.90 34.83
C ASN A 41 4.71 -7.91 34.46
N ALA A 42 4.31 -7.03 33.56
CA ALA A 42 2.93 -6.80 33.19
C ALA A 42 2.51 -7.69 32.03
N GLY A 43 1.30 -8.25 32.10
CA GLY A 43 0.63 -8.84 30.95
C GLY A 43 0.24 -7.76 29.96
N LEU A 44 0.51 -7.97 28.66
CA LEU A 44 0.22 -7.04 27.60
C LEU A 44 -0.81 -7.61 26.64
N GLN A 45 -1.86 -6.85 26.40
CA GLN A 45 -2.86 -7.10 25.38
C GLN A 45 -3.08 -5.84 24.54
N LEU A 46 -3.07 -6.00 23.22
CA LEU A 46 -3.25 -4.92 22.26
C LEU A 46 -4.50 -5.18 21.43
N VAL A 47 -5.36 -4.20 21.32
CA VAL A 47 -6.57 -4.27 20.50
C VAL A 47 -6.32 -3.52 19.20
N ALA A 48 -6.42 -4.23 18.07
CA ALA A 48 -6.39 -3.63 16.73
C ALA A 48 -7.82 -3.58 16.17
N GLY A 49 -8.16 -2.44 15.58
CA GLY A 49 -9.46 -2.11 15.04
C GLY A 49 -9.86 -0.68 15.37
N ASP A 50 -10.89 -0.18 14.72
CA ASP A 50 -11.38 1.18 14.93
C ASP A 50 -12.39 1.25 16.07
N VAL A 51 -11.88 1.29 17.31
CA VAL A 51 -12.71 1.39 18.50
C VAL A 51 -13.38 2.76 18.58
N ASN A 52 -14.72 2.77 18.52
CA ASN A 52 -15.47 4.01 18.72
C ASN A 52 -15.42 4.42 20.19
N ARG A 53 -14.82 5.57 20.48
CA ARG A 53 -14.79 6.17 21.82
C ARG A 53 -15.54 7.48 21.83
N ALA A 54 -16.41 7.68 22.81
CA ALA A 54 -16.94 9.01 23.10
C ALA A 54 -15.77 9.90 23.59
N GLN A 55 -15.37 10.89 22.77
CA GLN A 55 -14.22 11.75 23.07
C GLN A 55 -14.61 12.95 23.94
N PRO A 56 -13.80 13.29 24.97
CA PRO A 56 -13.62 14.68 25.39
C PRO A 56 -12.55 15.31 24.48
N GLU A 57 -12.80 16.54 24.01
CA GLU A 57 -11.89 17.27 23.12
C GLU A 57 -10.50 17.46 23.73
N GLN A 58 -9.45 17.02 23.04
CA GLN A 58 -8.06 17.40 23.35
C GLN A 58 -7.17 17.53 22.11
N ARG A 59 -6.36 18.59 22.14
CA ARG A 59 -5.36 18.97 21.13
C ARG A 59 -4.09 18.12 21.25
N SER A 60 -3.55 17.65 20.13
CA SER A 60 -2.34 16.81 20.09
C SER A 60 -1.07 17.58 19.72
N ALA A 61 0.03 17.30 20.41
CA ALA A 61 1.40 17.69 20.04
C ALA A 61 2.21 16.43 19.67
N ARG A 62 2.86 16.46 18.51
CA ARG A 62 3.75 15.39 18.03
C ARG A 62 5.21 15.66 18.39
N LYS A 63 5.91 14.65 18.88
CA LYS A 63 7.39 14.59 18.91
C LYS A 63 7.86 13.23 18.38
N MET A 64 8.82 13.25 17.47
CA MET A 64 9.51 12.06 16.95
C MET A 64 10.70 11.69 17.85
N ILE A 65 10.90 10.38 18.08
CA ILE A 65 12.08 9.84 18.77
C ILE A 65 12.56 8.62 17.98
N ALA A 66 13.87 8.51 17.77
CA ALA A 66 14.53 7.40 17.09
C ALA A 66 14.71 6.18 18.02
N VAL A 67 14.58 4.97 17.48
CA VAL A 67 14.63 3.71 18.21
C VAL A 67 15.69 2.80 17.62
N ALA A 68 16.51 2.19 18.47
CA ALA A 68 17.42 1.09 18.12
C ALA A 68 16.72 -0.26 18.40
N SER A 69 16.78 -1.19 17.44
CA SER A 69 16.14 -2.50 17.54
C SER A 69 17.15 -3.62 17.65
N GLU A 70 16.96 -4.52 18.61
CA GLU A 70 17.55 -5.86 18.63
C GLU A 70 16.55 -6.86 18.05
N MET A 71 16.99 -7.67 17.10
CA MET A 71 16.16 -8.67 16.42
C MET A 71 16.08 -9.96 17.25
N ALA A 72 14.87 -10.41 17.56
CA ALA A 72 14.57 -11.75 18.04
C ALA A 72 13.56 -12.41 17.09
N ASP A 73 13.90 -13.60 16.63
CA ASP A 73 13.31 -14.28 15.46
C ASP A 73 12.21 -15.31 15.84
N VAL A 74 11.28 -14.95 16.69
CA VAL A 74 10.08 -15.77 16.99
C VAL A 74 8.91 -14.85 17.31
N SER A 75 7.74 -15.12 16.71
CA SER A 75 6.50 -14.42 17.09
C SER A 75 6.25 -14.57 18.58
N GLN A 76 6.20 -13.46 19.30
CA GLN A 76 6.00 -13.39 20.75
C GLN A 76 4.54 -13.14 21.12
N MET A 77 3.67 -12.92 20.13
CA MET A 77 2.27 -12.57 20.34
C MET A 77 1.34 -13.65 19.79
N ARG A 78 0.22 -13.86 20.49
CA ARG A 78 -0.90 -14.69 20.06
C ARG A 78 -2.05 -13.78 19.70
N GLU A 79 -2.61 -13.97 18.51
CA GLU A 79 -3.82 -13.28 18.04
C GLU A 79 -5.08 -14.09 18.36
N GLU A 80 -6.17 -13.40 18.71
CA GLU A 80 -7.52 -13.95 18.82
C GLU A 80 -8.58 -12.90 18.46
N ALA A 81 -9.70 -13.36 17.88
CA ALA A 81 -10.83 -12.49 17.59
C ALA A 81 -11.53 -12.03 18.88
N LEU A 82 -11.79 -10.72 18.98
CA LEU A 82 -12.50 -10.10 20.08
C LEU A 82 -13.61 -9.18 19.55
N PHE A 83 -14.85 -9.67 19.46
CA PHE A 83 -15.97 -8.96 18.84
C PHE A 83 -15.65 -8.65 17.37
N GLU A 84 -15.62 -7.38 16.94
CA GLU A 84 -15.22 -6.93 15.60
C GLU A 84 -13.75 -6.45 15.56
N TYR A 85 -12.97 -6.78 16.58
CA TYR A 85 -11.55 -6.41 16.75
C TYR A 85 -10.67 -7.64 16.80
N HIS A 86 -9.36 -7.41 16.76
CA HIS A 86 -8.35 -8.43 16.98
C HIS A 86 -7.53 -8.10 18.21
N LEU A 87 -7.39 -9.09 19.10
CA LEU A 87 -6.63 -8.99 20.33
C LEU A 87 -5.30 -9.73 20.18
N TYR A 88 -4.21 -9.02 20.39
CA TYR A 88 -2.85 -9.57 20.36
C TYR A 88 -2.34 -9.64 21.79
N THR A 89 -2.15 -10.85 22.31
CA THR A 89 -1.69 -11.12 23.67
C THR A 89 -0.21 -11.50 23.63
N LEU A 90 0.63 -10.78 24.38
CA LEU A 90 2.02 -11.15 24.58
C LEU A 90 2.10 -12.41 25.46
N GLN A 91 2.81 -13.44 24.97
CA GLN A 91 2.85 -14.75 25.62
C GLN A 91 3.56 -14.71 26.99
N HIS A 92 4.51 -13.81 27.17
CA HIS A 92 5.26 -13.66 28.42
C HIS A 92 5.12 -12.23 28.95
N PRO A 93 4.92 -12.06 30.27
CA PRO A 93 4.89 -10.74 30.87
C PRO A 93 6.16 -9.94 30.56
N THR A 94 6.00 -8.64 30.41
CA THR A 94 7.10 -7.74 30.08
C THR A 94 7.16 -6.54 31.02
N THR A 95 8.35 -5.95 31.14
CA THR A 95 8.52 -4.68 31.85
C THR A 95 8.59 -3.56 30.83
N LEU A 96 7.81 -2.49 31.07
CA LEU A 96 7.77 -1.28 30.26
C LEU A 96 7.99 -0.08 31.18
N LEU A 97 9.22 0.48 31.16
CA LEU A 97 9.61 1.58 32.03
C LEU A 97 8.93 2.89 31.57
N ASN A 98 8.83 3.85 32.49
CA ASN A 98 8.37 5.20 32.15
C ASN A 98 9.31 5.85 31.13
N LYS A 99 8.75 6.51 30.12
CA LYS A 99 9.46 7.12 28.96
C LYS A 99 10.24 6.11 28.10
N GLN A 100 9.86 4.83 28.17
CA GLN A 100 10.46 3.78 27.35
C GLN A 100 9.64 3.55 26.09
N THR A 101 10.34 3.33 24.98
CA THR A 101 9.81 2.70 23.78
C THR A 101 10.36 1.27 23.70
N LYS A 102 9.50 0.31 23.45
CA LYS A 102 9.85 -1.11 23.36
C LYS A 102 9.25 -1.73 22.11
N GLN A 103 10.06 -2.47 21.37
CA GLN A 103 9.62 -3.23 20.21
C GLN A 103 9.47 -4.71 20.55
N ILE A 104 8.42 -5.34 20.06
CA ILE A 104 8.07 -6.74 20.28
C ILE A 104 7.73 -7.38 18.95
N ALA A 105 8.26 -8.58 18.67
CA ALA A 105 7.97 -9.31 17.45
C ALA A 105 6.49 -9.73 17.42
N LEU A 106 5.81 -9.36 16.33
CA LEU A 106 4.41 -9.69 16.07
C LEU A 106 4.28 -10.95 15.21
N LEU A 107 5.03 -11.00 14.10
CA LEU A 107 5.03 -12.10 13.15
C LEU A 107 6.36 -12.18 12.41
N SER A 108 6.65 -13.38 11.89
CA SER A 108 7.73 -13.60 10.93
C SER A 108 7.25 -14.60 9.90
N ALA A 109 7.33 -14.25 8.62
CA ALA A 109 6.94 -15.10 7.50
C ALA A 109 8.00 -15.00 6.39
N THR A 110 8.32 -16.13 5.78
CA THR A 110 9.39 -16.22 4.78
C THR A 110 8.87 -16.79 3.47
N ASN A 111 9.56 -16.49 2.37
CA ASN A 111 9.26 -17.00 1.04
C ASN A 111 7.81 -16.74 0.59
N ILE A 112 7.26 -15.59 0.93
CA ILE A 112 5.90 -15.21 0.57
C ILE A 112 5.88 -14.84 -0.93
N PRO A 113 5.04 -15.49 -1.76
CA PRO A 113 4.92 -15.14 -3.17
C PRO A 113 4.37 -13.73 -3.35
N LEU A 114 4.98 -12.97 -4.24
CA LEU A 114 4.51 -11.65 -4.62
C LEU A 114 4.36 -11.52 -6.13
N THR A 115 3.56 -10.53 -6.56
CA THR A 115 3.49 -10.10 -7.95
C THR A 115 3.79 -8.61 -8.07
N LYS A 116 4.62 -8.25 -9.05
CA LYS A 116 4.93 -6.86 -9.37
C LYS A 116 3.93 -6.35 -10.40
N GLU A 117 3.38 -5.16 -10.18
CA GLU A 117 2.44 -4.51 -11.07
C GLU A 117 3.00 -3.16 -11.55
N TYR A 118 2.97 -2.93 -12.85
CA TYR A 118 3.28 -1.65 -13.46
C TYR A 118 1.97 -1.00 -13.90
N LEU A 119 1.70 0.20 -13.41
CA LEU A 119 0.44 0.90 -13.66
C LEU A 119 0.67 2.30 -14.23
N LEU A 120 0.15 2.53 -15.44
CA LEU A 120 -0.12 3.86 -15.96
C LEU A 120 -1.58 4.21 -15.64
N GLN A 121 -1.78 5.25 -14.86
CA GLN A 121 -3.12 5.73 -14.51
C GLN A 121 -3.38 7.07 -15.17
N GLY A 122 -4.41 7.14 -15.99
CA GLY A 122 -4.90 8.37 -16.59
C GLY A 122 -5.70 9.23 -15.62
N ALA A 123 -6.18 10.37 -16.11
CA ALA A 123 -6.99 11.31 -15.36
C ALA A 123 -8.31 11.59 -16.10
N ASP A 124 -9.39 11.78 -15.36
CA ASP A 124 -10.75 11.97 -15.86
C ASP A 124 -10.89 13.22 -16.74
N TYR A 125 -10.14 14.28 -16.44
CA TYR A 125 -10.18 15.51 -17.21
C TYR A 125 -9.69 15.34 -18.65
N TYR A 126 -8.93 14.29 -18.98
CA TYR A 126 -8.51 13.98 -20.35
C TYR A 126 -9.71 13.83 -21.29
N TYR A 127 -10.83 13.35 -20.77
CA TYR A 127 -12.03 13.04 -21.55
C TYR A 127 -13.10 14.15 -21.52
N SER A 128 -12.80 15.31 -20.92
CA SER A 128 -13.74 16.42 -20.76
C SER A 128 -13.67 17.47 -21.86
N GLY A 129 -12.71 17.39 -22.77
CA GLY A 129 -12.53 18.39 -23.82
C GLY A 129 -11.33 18.13 -24.72
N ARG A 130 -10.99 19.17 -25.50
CA ARG A 130 -9.80 19.16 -26.36
C ARG A 130 -8.57 19.50 -25.55
N HIS A 131 -7.51 18.72 -25.72
CA HIS A 131 -6.21 18.91 -25.10
C HIS A 131 -5.10 18.91 -26.14
N ASP A 132 -4.44 20.05 -26.34
CA ASP A 132 -3.37 20.18 -27.33
C ASP A 132 -2.09 19.46 -26.90
N THR A 133 -1.86 19.36 -25.59
CA THR A 133 -0.69 18.64 -25.03
C THR A 133 -1.12 17.86 -23.79
N ILE A 134 -1.21 16.55 -23.91
CA ILE A 134 -1.31 15.67 -22.76
C ILE A 134 0.10 15.21 -22.41
N SER A 135 0.39 15.15 -21.14
CA SER A 135 1.69 14.91 -20.53
C SER A 135 2.63 13.97 -21.30
N GLN A 136 3.82 14.46 -21.64
CA GLN A 136 4.94 13.65 -22.09
C GLN A 136 5.68 13.06 -20.89
N LYS A 137 6.27 11.86 -21.05
CA LYS A 137 7.03 11.13 -20.02
C LYS A 137 6.24 10.91 -18.72
N GLN A 138 5.01 10.43 -18.86
CA GLN A 138 4.23 10.00 -17.72
C GLN A 138 4.95 8.87 -16.98
N LYS A 139 4.90 8.93 -15.64
CA LYS A 139 5.55 7.94 -14.79
C LYS A 139 4.65 6.72 -14.62
N ILE A 140 5.25 5.54 -14.73
CA ILE A 140 4.59 4.26 -14.46
C ILE A 140 4.77 3.95 -12.98
N SER A 141 3.67 3.87 -12.24
CA SER A 141 3.69 3.47 -10.83
C SER A 141 4.01 1.98 -10.69
N VAL A 142 4.84 1.64 -9.71
CA VAL A 142 5.20 0.26 -9.38
C VAL A 142 4.52 -0.14 -8.08
N PHE A 143 3.83 -1.28 -8.12
CA PHE A 143 3.20 -1.88 -6.94
C PHE A 143 3.74 -3.28 -6.72
N ILE A 144 3.76 -3.68 -5.45
CA ILE A 144 3.96 -5.05 -5.00
C ILE A 144 2.64 -5.54 -4.43
N ASN A 145 2.17 -6.68 -4.90
CA ASN A 145 0.95 -7.32 -4.45
C ASN A 145 1.30 -8.62 -3.73
N VAL A 146 0.81 -8.78 -2.51
CA VAL A 146 1.05 -9.92 -1.63
C VAL A 146 -0.26 -10.35 -1.00
N HIS A 147 -0.56 -11.65 -0.96
CA HIS A 147 -1.72 -12.14 -0.22
C HIS A 147 -1.35 -12.46 1.23
N ASN A 148 -2.16 -11.97 2.18
CA ASN A 148 -2.04 -12.29 3.61
C ASN A 148 -2.49 -13.73 3.89
N LYS A 149 -1.70 -14.72 3.45
CA LYS A 149 -1.98 -16.14 3.62
C LYS A 149 -0.72 -16.99 3.65
N GLY A 150 -0.78 -18.17 4.23
CA GLY A 150 0.32 -19.13 4.29
C GLY A 150 1.04 -19.13 5.64
N ASP A 151 2.13 -19.88 5.71
CA ASP A 151 2.89 -20.07 6.94
C ASP A 151 3.51 -18.75 7.43
N GLY A 152 3.29 -18.42 8.69
CA GLY A 152 3.72 -17.17 9.32
C GLY A 152 2.88 -15.93 8.95
N LEU A 153 1.99 -16.06 7.96
CA LEU A 153 0.93 -15.12 7.60
C LEU A 153 -0.45 -15.76 7.83
N GLY A 154 -1.51 -15.14 7.28
CA GLY A 154 -2.86 -15.67 7.45
C GLY A 154 -3.49 -15.32 8.79
N ILE A 155 -2.86 -14.40 9.51
CA ILE A 155 -3.45 -13.72 10.68
C ILE A 155 -3.87 -12.31 10.26
N PRO A 156 -4.86 -11.71 10.90
CA PRO A 156 -5.15 -10.30 10.71
C PRO A 156 -3.91 -9.46 10.99
N LEU A 157 -3.64 -8.46 10.16
CA LEU A 157 -2.49 -7.56 10.34
C LEU A 157 -2.99 -6.20 10.82
N PRO A 158 -2.47 -5.66 11.94
CA PRO A 158 -2.75 -4.30 12.35
C PRO A 158 -2.29 -3.28 11.29
N LYS A 159 -3.00 -2.16 11.22
CA LYS A 159 -2.57 -1.02 10.39
C LYS A 159 -1.18 -0.54 10.79
N GLY A 160 -0.35 -0.21 9.80
CA GLY A 160 1.03 0.18 10.05
C GLY A 160 1.79 0.55 8.78
N ILE A 161 3.10 0.64 8.89
CA ILE A 161 3.99 0.97 7.78
C ILE A 161 4.79 -0.29 7.40
N ILE A 162 4.76 -0.66 6.12
CA ILE A 162 5.63 -1.69 5.56
C ILE A 162 6.81 -1.01 4.85
N ARG A 163 8.02 -1.26 5.34
CA ARG A 163 9.26 -0.82 4.70
C ARG A 163 9.87 -1.97 3.92
N VAL A 164 10.11 -1.72 2.64
CA VAL A 164 10.61 -2.74 1.71
C VAL A 164 12.08 -2.53 1.42
N TYR A 165 12.86 -3.58 1.55
CA TYR A 165 14.29 -3.62 1.30
C TYR A 165 14.62 -4.69 0.26
N LYS A 166 15.74 -4.50 -0.44
CA LYS A 166 16.32 -5.49 -1.35
C LYS A 166 17.83 -5.50 -1.17
N LYS A 167 18.45 -6.67 -1.25
CA LYS A 167 19.91 -6.76 -1.24
C LYS A 167 20.48 -6.34 -2.59
N ASP A 168 21.51 -5.52 -2.55
CA ASP A 168 22.34 -5.19 -3.72
C ASP A 168 23.30 -6.35 -4.05
N LEU A 169 24.07 -6.19 -5.14
CA LEU A 169 25.05 -7.19 -5.58
C LEU A 169 26.17 -7.49 -4.56
N ASN A 170 26.36 -6.60 -3.59
CA ASN A 170 27.35 -6.75 -2.50
C ASN A 170 26.72 -7.35 -1.24
N GLY A 171 25.42 -7.66 -1.25
CA GLY A 171 24.67 -8.21 -0.13
C GLY A 171 24.17 -7.16 0.87
N ASN A 172 24.34 -5.84 0.61
CA ASN A 172 23.84 -4.79 1.48
C ASN A 172 22.36 -4.56 1.25
N SER A 173 21.61 -4.40 2.34
CA SER A 173 20.17 -4.06 2.27
C SER A 173 19.99 -2.62 1.84
N GLN A 174 19.32 -2.43 0.71
CA GLN A 174 18.94 -1.12 0.15
C GLN A 174 17.46 -0.88 0.32
N PHE A 175 17.09 0.30 0.77
CA PHE A 175 15.70 0.71 0.90
C PHE A 175 15.07 0.89 -0.49
N VAL A 176 13.94 0.22 -0.74
CA VAL A 176 13.21 0.26 -2.02
C VAL A 176 12.01 1.21 -1.96
N GLY A 177 11.35 1.27 -0.81
CA GLY A 177 10.19 2.12 -0.58
C GLY A 177 9.41 1.72 0.66
N GLU A 178 8.42 2.51 1.01
CA GLU A 178 7.49 2.20 2.10
C GLU A 178 6.07 2.62 1.74
N ASP A 179 5.10 1.92 2.31
CA ASP A 179 3.69 2.26 2.18
C ASP A 179 2.93 1.94 3.47
N HIS A 180 1.79 2.59 3.62
CA HIS A 180 0.88 2.34 4.74
C HIS A 180 -0.09 1.22 4.37
N ILE A 181 -0.35 0.34 5.31
CA ILE A 181 -1.45 -0.61 5.24
C ILE A 181 -2.51 -0.25 6.29
N ASP A 182 -3.76 -0.41 5.93
CA ASP A 182 -4.86 -0.48 6.87
C ASP A 182 -4.88 -1.82 7.61
N HIS A 183 -5.89 -2.07 8.44
CA HIS A 183 -6.12 -3.41 8.98
C HIS A 183 -6.39 -4.39 7.85
N VAL A 184 -5.56 -5.41 7.72
CA VAL A 184 -5.64 -6.42 6.66
C VAL A 184 -6.13 -7.74 7.23
N PRO A 185 -7.36 -8.17 6.90
CA PRO A 185 -7.86 -9.48 7.30
C PRO A 185 -7.04 -10.63 6.74
N ASN A 186 -7.26 -11.82 7.29
CA ASN A 186 -6.74 -13.05 6.69
C ASN A 186 -7.24 -13.21 5.25
N ASN A 187 -6.38 -13.70 4.36
CA ASN A 187 -6.64 -13.95 2.94
C ASN A 187 -6.83 -12.70 2.06
N GLU A 188 -6.66 -11.50 2.59
CA GLU A 188 -6.80 -10.24 1.86
C GLU A 188 -5.52 -9.90 1.08
N LEU A 189 -5.67 -9.11 0.02
CA LEU A 189 -4.57 -8.63 -0.81
C LEU A 189 -3.95 -7.37 -0.21
N ILE A 190 -2.66 -7.43 0.08
CA ILE A 190 -1.83 -6.28 0.43
C ILE A 190 -1.24 -5.72 -0.87
N ARG A 191 -1.53 -4.46 -1.18
CA ARG A 191 -1.01 -3.76 -2.36
C ARG A 191 -0.18 -2.56 -1.93
N LEU A 192 1.13 -2.62 -2.17
CA LEU A 192 2.10 -1.63 -1.72
C LEU A 192 2.60 -0.81 -2.92
N LYS A 193 2.56 0.51 -2.82
CA LYS A 193 3.08 1.43 -3.83
C LYS A 193 4.56 1.70 -3.57
N MET A 194 5.44 1.23 -4.48
CA MET A 194 6.90 1.35 -4.36
C MET A 194 7.49 2.57 -5.10
N GLY A 195 6.65 3.46 -5.59
CA GLY A 195 7.11 4.63 -6.35
C GLY A 195 6.87 4.48 -7.84
N SER A 196 7.82 4.95 -8.67
CA SER A 196 7.69 4.94 -10.13
C SER A 196 8.88 4.25 -10.79
N ALA A 197 8.59 3.51 -11.88
CA ALA A 197 9.63 2.89 -12.68
C ALA A 197 10.51 3.95 -13.35
N PHE A 198 11.83 3.76 -13.30
CA PHE A 198 12.79 4.64 -13.95
C PHE A 198 12.91 4.35 -15.46
N ASP A 199 12.95 3.06 -15.81
CA ASP A 199 13.22 2.59 -17.17
C ASP A 199 11.95 2.38 -18.01
N ILE A 200 10.78 2.76 -17.50
CA ILE A 200 9.50 2.61 -18.19
C ILE A 200 8.81 3.97 -18.21
N THR A 201 8.54 4.46 -19.41
CA THR A 201 7.86 5.75 -19.60
C THR A 201 6.67 5.61 -20.54
N ALA A 202 5.73 6.53 -20.43
CA ALA A 202 4.57 6.61 -21.32
C ALA A 202 4.42 8.03 -21.87
N ASP A 203 4.10 8.13 -23.14
CA ASP A 203 3.66 9.39 -23.77
C ASP A 203 2.18 9.19 -24.17
N LYS A 204 1.32 10.16 -23.87
CA LYS A 204 -0.09 10.17 -24.28
C LYS A 204 -0.40 11.42 -25.08
N VAL A 205 -1.02 11.24 -26.24
CA VAL A 205 -1.42 12.31 -27.14
C VAL A 205 -2.88 12.12 -27.51
N GLN A 206 -3.67 13.19 -27.45
CA GLN A 206 -5.00 13.21 -28.05
C GLN A 206 -4.83 13.40 -29.56
N THR A 207 -5.23 12.41 -30.34
CA THR A 207 -5.04 12.41 -31.80
C THR A 207 -6.26 12.98 -32.55
N ASP A 208 -7.42 12.91 -31.94
CA ASP A 208 -8.63 13.51 -32.50
C ASP A 208 -9.61 13.92 -31.37
N PHE A 209 -10.39 14.96 -31.64
CA PHE A 209 -11.46 15.41 -30.79
C PHE A 209 -12.58 16.04 -31.65
N LYS A 210 -13.79 15.48 -31.57
CA LYS A 210 -14.97 15.96 -32.28
C LYS A 210 -16.13 16.13 -31.33
N GLN A 211 -16.80 17.26 -31.39
CA GLN A 211 -18.10 17.43 -30.78
C GLN A 211 -19.18 17.00 -31.80
N ILE A 212 -19.94 15.96 -31.46
CA ILE A 212 -20.96 15.38 -32.36
C ILE A 212 -22.29 16.06 -32.15
N ALA A 213 -22.70 16.27 -30.90
CA ALA A 213 -23.98 16.90 -30.56
C ALA A 213 -23.87 17.65 -29.21
N GLY A 214 -24.82 18.55 -28.99
CA GLY A 214 -25.01 19.30 -27.77
C GLY A 214 -24.62 20.78 -27.90
N THR A 215 -25.07 21.56 -26.93
CA THR A 215 -24.71 22.98 -26.74
C THR A 215 -24.26 23.19 -25.31
N MET A 216 -23.72 24.38 -24.96
CA MET A 216 -23.27 24.69 -23.59
C MET A 216 -24.39 24.51 -22.51
N ARG A 217 -25.66 24.37 -22.92
CA ARG A 217 -26.82 24.18 -22.01
C ARG A 217 -27.44 22.78 -22.06
N HIS A 218 -26.95 21.89 -22.94
CA HIS A 218 -27.45 20.52 -23.10
C HIS A 218 -26.28 19.55 -23.08
N ALA A 219 -26.55 18.29 -22.72
CA ALA A 219 -25.57 17.23 -22.72
C ALA A 219 -24.79 17.19 -24.06
N SER A 220 -23.47 17.28 -23.98
CA SER A 220 -22.59 17.25 -25.14
C SER A 220 -22.08 15.84 -25.37
N ILE A 221 -22.12 15.40 -26.63
CA ILE A 221 -21.55 14.13 -27.06
C ILE A 221 -20.24 14.44 -27.77
N PHE A 222 -19.17 13.83 -27.33
CA PHE A 222 -17.83 13.97 -27.90
C PHE A 222 -17.33 12.62 -28.41
N GLU A 223 -16.60 12.66 -29.51
CA GLU A 223 -15.72 11.57 -29.93
C GLU A 223 -14.27 12.03 -29.73
N THR A 224 -13.47 11.21 -29.07
CA THR A 224 -12.08 11.53 -28.82
C THR A 224 -11.20 10.31 -29.02
N ALA A 225 -10.03 10.50 -29.62
CA ALA A 225 -9.04 9.46 -29.84
C ALA A 225 -7.73 9.77 -29.16
N TYR A 226 -7.07 8.75 -28.65
CA TYR A 226 -5.77 8.86 -27.97
C TYR A 226 -4.79 7.85 -28.47
N GLN A 227 -3.54 8.26 -28.54
CA GLN A 227 -2.41 7.36 -28.72
C GLN A 227 -1.57 7.36 -27.44
N ILE A 228 -1.39 6.16 -26.84
CA ILE A 228 -0.52 5.94 -25.71
C ILE A 228 0.67 5.12 -26.17
N THR A 229 1.88 5.69 -26.05
CA THR A 229 3.13 5.03 -26.43
C THR A 229 3.90 4.67 -25.17
N LEU A 230 4.09 3.37 -24.93
CA LEU A 230 4.90 2.86 -23.83
C LEU A 230 6.32 2.57 -24.33
N LYS A 231 7.32 2.94 -23.53
CA LYS A 231 8.75 2.67 -23.80
C LYS A 231 9.33 1.90 -22.62
N ASN A 232 9.84 0.71 -22.90
CA ASN A 232 10.52 -0.15 -21.93
C ASN A 232 12.01 -0.19 -22.25
N ALA A 233 12.85 0.39 -21.39
CA ALA A 233 14.31 0.33 -21.49
C ALA A 233 14.92 -0.80 -20.63
N LYS A 234 14.10 -1.60 -19.95
CA LYS A 234 14.56 -2.80 -19.24
C LYS A 234 14.98 -3.90 -20.21
N LYS A 235 15.80 -4.81 -19.71
CA LYS A 235 16.22 -6.02 -20.48
C LYS A 235 15.15 -7.11 -20.51
N GLU A 236 14.15 -7.02 -19.66
CA GLU A 236 13.06 -7.99 -19.51
C GLU A 236 11.76 -7.47 -20.14
N ALA A 237 10.97 -8.38 -20.71
CA ALA A 237 9.61 -8.10 -21.12
C ALA A 237 8.73 -7.90 -19.87
N ILE A 238 7.85 -6.92 -19.94
CA ILE A 238 6.94 -6.60 -18.84
C ILE A 238 5.53 -6.35 -19.39
N THR A 239 4.53 -6.47 -18.54
CA THR A 239 3.17 -6.04 -18.86
C THR A 239 2.85 -4.77 -18.07
N VAL A 240 2.43 -3.73 -18.76
CA VAL A 240 1.94 -2.48 -18.14
C VAL A 240 0.42 -2.47 -18.19
N LYS A 241 -0.22 -2.27 -17.04
CA LYS A 241 -1.64 -1.97 -16.96
C LYS A 241 -1.85 -0.48 -17.24
N VAL A 242 -2.67 -0.18 -18.22
CA VAL A 242 -3.10 1.19 -18.53
C VAL A 242 -4.53 1.32 -18.06
N ARG A 243 -4.77 2.17 -17.06
CA ARG A 243 -6.11 2.43 -16.52
C ARG A 243 -6.55 3.84 -16.84
N GLU A 244 -7.71 3.97 -17.45
CA GLU A 244 -8.28 5.25 -17.81
C GLU A 244 -9.64 5.44 -17.14
N PRO A 245 -9.84 6.54 -16.40
CA PRO A 245 -11.15 6.93 -15.90
C PRO A 245 -11.89 7.70 -16.98
N ILE A 246 -13.00 7.15 -17.48
CA ILE A 246 -13.85 7.82 -18.47
C ILE A 246 -15.17 8.20 -17.81
N PRO A 247 -15.42 9.48 -17.57
CA PRO A 247 -16.63 9.93 -16.91
C PRO A 247 -17.86 9.86 -17.84
N GLY A 248 -19.04 9.77 -17.24
CA GLY A 248 -20.31 9.80 -17.95
C GLY A 248 -20.68 8.45 -18.57
N ASP A 249 -21.56 8.51 -19.59
CA ASP A 249 -21.95 7.37 -20.42
C ASP A 249 -21.03 7.33 -21.64
N TRP A 250 -20.39 6.19 -21.88
CA TRP A 250 -19.34 6.07 -22.88
C TRP A 250 -19.34 4.72 -23.59
N GLU A 251 -18.81 4.74 -24.81
CA GLU A 251 -18.58 3.57 -25.65
C GLU A 251 -17.18 3.66 -26.28
N VAL A 252 -16.48 2.52 -26.34
CA VAL A 252 -15.22 2.41 -27.07
C VAL A 252 -15.52 2.06 -28.51
N ILE A 253 -15.24 2.98 -29.44
CA ILE A 253 -15.51 2.81 -30.87
C ILE A 253 -14.42 1.96 -31.52
N SER A 254 -13.16 2.13 -31.15
CA SER A 254 -12.03 1.43 -31.72
C SER A 254 -10.88 1.36 -30.73
N GLU A 255 -10.16 0.26 -30.70
CA GLU A 255 -9.00 0.05 -29.84
C GLU A 255 -7.99 -0.93 -30.46
N SER A 256 -6.71 -0.76 -30.13
CA SER A 256 -5.65 -1.65 -30.61
C SER A 256 -5.48 -2.93 -29.78
N LEU A 257 -5.88 -2.90 -28.52
CA LEU A 257 -5.90 -4.02 -27.59
C LEU A 257 -7.24 -4.02 -26.86
N SER A 258 -7.79 -5.19 -26.58
CA SER A 258 -9.06 -5.28 -25.86
C SER A 258 -8.95 -4.83 -24.41
N HIS A 259 -9.92 -4.02 -23.98
CA HIS A 259 -9.99 -3.55 -22.60
C HIS A 259 -10.78 -4.50 -21.69
N THR A 260 -10.58 -4.32 -20.41
CA THR A 260 -11.42 -4.86 -19.34
C THR A 260 -12.14 -3.70 -18.63
N LYS A 261 -13.45 -3.77 -18.50
CA LYS A 261 -14.24 -2.81 -17.74
C LYS A 261 -14.11 -3.13 -16.25
N LEU A 262 -13.53 -2.23 -15.46
CA LEU A 262 -13.35 -2.39 -14.01
C LEU A 262 -14.51 -1.81 -13.19
N GLY A 263 -15.43 -1.09 -13.84
CA GLY A 263 -16.57 -0.44 -13.22
C GLY A 263 -17.27 0.50 -14.20
N ALA A 264 -18.19 1.32 -13.72
CA ALA A 264 -18.94 2.23 -14.59
C ALA A 264 -18.04 3.20 -15.38
N SER A 265 -16.95 3.68 -14.73
CA SER A 265 -16.09 4.73 -15.28
C SER A 265 -14.64 4.32 -15.47
N TRP A 266 -14.28 3.04 -15.34
CA TRP A 266 -12.89 2.61 -15.41
C TRP A 266 -12.66 1.52 -16.45
N LEU A 267 -11.68 1.75 -17.30
CA LEU A 267 -11.13 0.79 -18.27
C LEU A 267 -9.68 0.42 -17.92
N GLU A 268 -9.33 -0.81 -18.20
CA GLU A 268 -7.96 -1.31 -18.10
C GLU A 268 -7.55 -2.05 -19.36
N TRP A 269 -6.40 -1.67 -19.92
CA TRP A 269 -5.69 -2.43 -20.95
C TRP A 269 -4.43 -3.05 -20.36
N LYS A 270 -4.12 -4.27 -20.78
CA LYS A 270 -2.85 -4.93 -20.47
C LYS A 270 -1.97 -4.87 -21.69
N VAL A 271 -0.92 -4.07 -21.62
CA VAL A 271 0.02 -3.86 -22.73
C VAL A 271 1.28 -4.69 -22.44
N PRO A 272 1.61 -5.70 -23.27
CA PRO A 272 2.77 -6.57 -23.09
C PRO A 272 4.09 -5.89 -23.40
#